data_0dc7e11e0c489061352e387c886cc386
#
_entry.id   0dc7e11e0c489061352e387c886cc386
#
_cell.length_a   1.000
_cell.length_b   1.000
_cell.length_c   1.000
_cell.angle_alpha   90.00
_cell.angle_beta   90.00
_cell.angle_gamma   90.00
#
_symmetry.space_group_name_H-M   'P 1'
#
loop_
_entity.id
_entity.type
_entity.pdbx_description
1 polymer ?
#
loop_
_entity_poly.entity_id
_entity_poly.type
_entity_poly.pdbx_seq_one_letter_code
_entity_poly.pdbx_strand_id
1 'polypeptide(L)'
;IDLDKDHIIQLINLSLETAKYNQVKINLIFCDNDKLNSFKKEYFNDDVLTDIVTFPIKNDDDLEAEIYISVEMARINSKEFNVSLDNELSRLIIHGVLHLIGFNDDTKDAKKIMFSKQEEIISNFSGNICCE
;
A
#
# COMPACT_ATOMS: atom_id res chain seq x y z
N ILE A 1 -4.27 -9.42 -14.74
CA ILE A 1 -3.89 -8.01 -14.60
C ILE A 1 -2.40 -7.85 -14.92
N ASP A 2 -2.10 -6.94 -15.82
CA ASP A 2 -0.72 -6.63 -16.21
C ASP A 2 -0.19 -5.51 -15.33
N LEU A 3 0.96 -5.74 -14.71
CA LEU A 3 1.60 -4.80 -13.79
C LEU A 3 2.91 -4.30 -14.38
N ASP A 4 3.18 -3.02 -14.22
CA ASP A 4 4.43 -2.39 -14.63
C ASP A 4 5.37 -2.32 -13.41
N LYS A 5 6.32 -3.23 -13.36
CA LYS A 5 7.27 -3.34 -12.25
C LYS A 5 8.08 -2.07 -12.03
N ASP A 6 8.55 -1.47 -13.12
CA ASP A 6 9.40 -0.28 -13.03
C ASP A 6 8.63 0.91 -12.45
N HIS A 7 7.37 1.07 -12.86
CA HIS A 7 6.52 2.12 -12.30
C HIS A 7 6.17 1.86 -10.84
N ILE A 8 5.98 0.59 -10.45
CA ILE A 8 5.75 0.24 -9.04
C ILE A 8 6.97 0.58 -8.20
N ILE A 9 8.16 0.28 -8.68
CA ILE A 9 9.42 0.63 -7.99
C ILE A 9 9.54 2.14 -7.83
N GLN A 10 9.24 2.91 -8.88
CA GLN A 10 9.24 4.37 -8.80
C GLN A 10 8.26 4.89 -7.76
N LEU A 11 7.07 4.33 -7.72
CA LEU A 11 6.03 4.73 -6.78
C LEU A 11 6.45 4.45 -5.33
N ILE A 12 7.03 3.28 -5.09
CA ILE A 12 7.54 2.92 -3.77
C ILE A 12 8.70 3.86 -3.37
N ASN A 13 9.60 4.17 -4.28
CA ASN A 13 10.71 5.09 -4.01
C ASN A 13 10.20 6.50 -3.68
N LEU A 14 9.18 6.99 -4.37
CA LEU A 14 8.54 8.27 -4.02
C LEU A 14 7.95 8.22 -2.60
N SER A 15 7.32 7.11 -2.26
CA SER A 15 6.71 6.92 -0.93
C SER A 15 7.76 6.88 0.18
N LEU A 16 8.98 6.45 -0.13
CA LEU A 16 10.09 6.34 0.82
C LEU A 16 10.98 7.59 0.85
N GLU A 17 10.67 8.61 0.08
CA GLU A 17 11.57 9.75 -0.15
C GLU A 17 12.00 10.45 1.14
N THR A 18 11.09 10.54 2.13
CA THR A 18 11.39 11.19 3.40
C THR A 18 12.05 10.26 4.43
N ALA A 19 12.11 8.97 4.15
CA ALA A 19 12.70 7.98 5.03
C ALA A 19 14.15 7.73 4.64
N LYS A 20 14.97 7.38 5.63
CA LYS A 20 16.41 7.11 5.42
C LYS A 20 16.71 5.69 5.83
N TYR A 21 16.81 4.81 4.85
CA TYR A 21 17.24 3.42 5.06
C TYR A 21 18.50 3.15 4.27
N ASN A 22 19.36 2.28 4.80
CA ASN A 22 20.54 1.79 4.08
C ASN A 22 20.14 0.82 2.97
N GLN A 23 19.23 -0.10 3.28
CA GLN A 23 18.69 -1.07 2.34
C GLN A 23 17.19 -1.20 2.53
N VAL A 24 16.48 -1.42 1.43
CA VAL A 24 15.03 -1.63 1.45
C VAL A 24 14.70 -2.89 0.66
N LYS A 25 13.97 -3.79 1.28
CA LYS A 25 13.45 -5.00 0.65
C LYS A 25 11.96 -5.11 0.96
N ILE A 26 11.15 -4.85 -0.04
CA ILE A 26 9.69 -4.95 0.07
C ILE A 26 9.20 -5.99 -0.92
N ASN A 27 8.53 -7.03 -0.40
CA ASN A 27 7.81 -7.98 -1.23
C ASN A 27 6.36 -7.53 -1.31
N LEU A 28 5.92 -7.24 -2.52
CA LEU A 28 4.55 -6.83 -2.80
C LEU A 28 3.83 -8.01 -3.43
N ILE A 29 2.81 -8.52 -2.75
CA ILE A 29 2.08 -9.72 -3.15
C ILE A 29 0.62 -9.36 -3.41
N PHE A 30 0.16 -9.62 -4.63
CA PHE A 30 -1.24 -9.48 -4.98
C PHE A 30 -1.94 -10.81 -4.76
N CYS A 31 -3.05 -10.78 -4.05
CA CYS A 31 -3.77 -11.99 -3.65
C CYS A 31 -5.28 -11.76 -3.70
N ASP A 32 -6.04 -12.79 -3.35
CA ASP A 32 -7.50 -12.71 -3.27
C ASP A 32 -7.96 -12.34 -1.85
N ASN A 33 -9.27 -12.11 -1.71
CA ASN A 33 -9.87 -11.74 -0.44
C ASN A 33 -9.73 -12.82 0.62
N ASP A 34 -9.86 -14.09 0.23
CA ASP A 34 -9.78 -15.21 1.17
C ASP A 34 -8.40 -15.27 1.84
N LYS A 35 -7.35 -15.08 1.04
CA LYS A 35 -5.98 -15.06 1.55
C LYS A 35 -5.77 -13.93 2.53
N LEU A 36 -6.21 -12.73 2.17
CA LEU A 36 -6.05 -11.54 3.00
C LEU A 36 -6.85 -11.65 4.29
N ASN A 37 -8.09 -12.12 4.20
CA ASN A 37 -8.95 -12.33 5.34
C ASN A 37 -8.38 -13.38 6.30
N SER A 38 -7.79 -14.42 5.76
CA SER A 38 -7.10 -15.46 6.53
C SER A 38 -5.96 -14.87 7.36
N PHE A 39 -5.16 -13.98 6.78
CA PHE A 39 -4.09 -13.29 7.52
C PHE A 39 -4.63 -12.41 8.63
N LYS A 40 -5.69 -11.65 8.37
CA LYS A 40 -6.31 -10.79 9.37
C LYS A 40 -6.82 -11.60 10.55
N LYS A 41 -7.46 -12.72 10.28
CA LYS A 41 -8.01 -13.61 11.30
C LYS A 41 -6.91 -14.26 12.12
N GLU A 42 -5.84 -14.74 11.47
CA GLU A 42 -4.75 -15.48 12.11
C GLU A 42 -3.84 -14.55 12.94
N TYR A 43 -3.43 -13.43 12.38
CA TYR A 43 -2.39 -12.57 12.97
C TYR A 43 -2.93 -11.35 13.70
N PHE A 44 -4.13 -10.89 13.38
CA PHE A 44 -4.71 -9.68 13.97
C PHE A 44 -6.01 -9.93 14.71
N ASN A 45 -6.46 -11.19 14.76
CA ASN A 45 -7.72 -11.61 15.39
C ASN A 45 -8.91 -10.76 14.93
N ASP A 46 -8.95 -10.43 13.65
CA ASP A 46 -9.94 -9.58 13.03
C ASP A 46 -10.53 -10.32 11.83
N ASP A 47 -11.86 -10.36 11.73
CA ASP A 47 -12.58 -11.07 10.66
C ASP A 47 -13.24 -10.08 9.69
N VAL A 48 -12.77 -8.85 9.64
CA VAL A 48 -13.28 -7.83 8.73
C VAL A 48 -12.53 -7.88 7.41
N LEU A 49 -13.26 -7.80 6.29
CA LEU A 49 -12.66 -7.71 4.97
C LEU A 49 -11.76 -6.47 4.89
N THR A 50 -10.59 -6.65 4.29
CA THR A 50 -9.62 -5.59 4.12
C THR A 50 -9.04 -5.62 2.71
N ASP A 51 -8.49 -4.51 2.28
CA ASP A 51 -7.85 -4.37 0.97
C ASP A 51 -6.34 -4.57 1.02
N ILE A 52 -5.72 -4.39 2.19
CA ILE A 52 -4.27 -4.44 2.33
C ILE A 52 -3.87 -4.92 3.74
N VAL A 53 -2.79 -5.69 3.79
CA VAL A 53 -2.12 -6.08 5.06
C VAL A 53 -0.63 -5.87 4.89
N THR A 54 0.01 -5.22 5.87
CA THR A 54 1.46 -5.03 5.90
C THR A 54 2.08 -5.83 7.04
N PHE A 55 3.20 -6.51 6.75
CA PHE A 55 3.98 -7.25 7.73
C PHE A 55 5.40 -6.68 7.76
N PRO A 56 5.74 -5.81 8.73
CA PRO A 56 7.12 -5.38 8.90
C PRO A 56 7.95 -6.53 9.45
N ILE A 57 9.05 -6.87 8.77
CA ILE A 57 9.98 -7.93 9.19
C ILE A 57 11.16 -7.28 9.91
N LYS A 58 11.67 -6.19 9.36
CA LYS A 58 12.79 -5.43 9.91
C LYS A 58 12.56 -3.95 9.63
N ASN A 59 12.71 -3.12 10.65
CA ASN A 59 12.55 -1.67 10.50
C ASN A 59 13.50 -0.95 11.46
N ASP A 60 14.77 -0.95 11.10
CA ASP A 60 15.84 -0.24 11.81
C ASP A 60 16.60 0.61 10.77
N ASP A 61 17.90 0.40 10.59
CA ASP A 61 18.66 1.05 9.52
C ASP A 61 18.31 0.49 8.14
N ASP A 62 17.74 -0.70 8.10
CA ASP A 62 17.22 -1.35 6.89
C ASP A 62 15.72 -1.58 7.05
N LEU A 63 15.00 -1.57 5.94
CA LEU A 63 13.58 -1.90 5.92
C LEU A 63 13.38 -3.20 5.16
N GLU A 64 12.76 -4.16 5.81
CA GLU A 64 12.28 -5.39 5.16
C GLU A 64 10.83 -5.61 5.55
N ALA A 65 9.97 -5.83 4.57
CA ALA A 65 8.54 -5.98 4.82
C ALA A 65 7.86 -6.76 3.69
N GLU A 66 6.67 -7.26 4.01
CA GLU A 66 5.76 -7.83 3.02
C GLU A 66 4.48 -7.02 3.02
N ILE A 67 3.96 -6.74 1.83
CA ILE A 67 2.68 -6.04 1.64
C ILE A 67 1.80 -6.94 0.79
N TYR A 68 0.63 -7.29 1.32
CA TYR A 68 -0.36 -8.10 0.62
C TYR A 68 -1.55 -7.22 0.26
N ILE A 69 -1.93 -7.24 -1.02
CA ILE A 69 -3.04 -6.42 -1.54
C ILE A 69 -4.05 -7.34 -2.22
N SER A 70 -5.34 -7.19 -1.85
CA SER A 70 -6.42 -7.86 -2.55
C SER A 70 -6.81 -7.08 -3.80
N VAL A 71 -6.59 -7.66 -4.97
CA VAL A 71 -7.01 -7.06 -6.24
C VAL A 71 -8.54 -6.99 -6.32
N GLU A 72 -9.24 -7.99 -5.78
CA GLU A 72 -10.71 -7.99 -5.73
C GLU A 72 -11.25 -6.78 -4.97
N MET A 73 -10.72 -6.52 -3.76
CA MET A 73 -11.15 -5.36 -2.98
C MET A 73 -10.75 -4.05 -3.64
N ALA A 74 -9.58 -4.01 -4.27
CA ALA A 74 -9.15 -2.82 -5.01
C ALA A 74 -10.11 -2.52 -6.17
N ARG A 75 -10.59 -3.55 -6.88
CA ARG A 75 -11.59 -3.37 -7.94
C ARG A 75 -12.92 -2.85 -7.39
N ILE A 76 -13.37 -3.40 -6.28
CA ILE A 76 -14.61 -2.95 -5.61
C ILE A 76 -14.47 -1.49 -5.21
N ASN A 77 -13.37 -1.15 -4.54
CA ASN A 77 -13.10 0.21 -4.08
C ASN A 77 -12.99 1.20 -5.24
N SER A 78 -12.33 0.80 -6.33
CA SER A 78 -12.17 1.67 -7.50
C SER A 78 -13.53 2.07 -8.09
N LYS A 79 -14.46 1.13 -8.15
CA LYS A 79 -15.82 1.39 -8.63
C LYS A 79 -16.60 2.29 -7.66
N GLU A 80 -16.47 2.01 -6.38
CA GLU A 80 -17.16 2.78 -5.34
C GLU A 80 -16.68 4.24 -5.32
N PHE A 81 -15.38 4.46 -5.45
CA PHE A 81 -14.78 5.79 -5.43
C PHE A 81 -14.71 6.45 -6.82
N ASN A 82 -15.17 5.75 -7.85
CA ASN A 82 -15.18 6.24 -9.23
C ASN A 82 -13.78 6.64 -9.72
N VAL A 83 -12.81 5.78 -9.46
CA VAL A 83 -11.43 5.93 -9.94
C VAL A 83 -11.03 4.68 -10.71
N SER A 84 -9.91 4.73 -11.44
CA SER A 84 -9.39 3.56 -12.14
C SER A 84 -8.80 2.55 -11.14
N LEU A 85 -8.68 1.31 -11.55
CA LEU A 85 -7.98 0.30 -10.75
C LEU A 85 -6.53 0.69 -10.53
N ASP A 86 -5.88 1.24 -11.56
CA ASP A 86 -4.52 1.78 -11.46
C ASP A 86 -4.40 2.81 -10.33
N ASN A 87 -5.34 3.74 -10.27
CA ASN A 87 -5.34 4.79 -9.24
C ASN A 87 -5.52 4.18 -7.84
N GLU A 88 -6.47 3.25 -7.70
CA GLU A 88 -6.73 2.62 -6.40
C GLU A 88 -5.55 1.76 -5.93
N LEU A 89 -4.97 0.94 -6.82
CA LEU A 89 -3.80 0.14 -6.46
C LEU A 89 -2.61 1.02 -6.09
N SER A 90 -2.41 2.11 -6.81
CA SER A 90 -1.33 3.07 -6.49
C SER A 90 -1.52 3.65 -5.09
N ARG A 91 -2.75 4.03 -4.74
CA ARG A 91 -3.06 4.56 -3.41
C ARG A 91 -2.82 3.53 -2.31
N LEU A 92 -3.19 2.26 -2.55
CA LEU A 92 -2.99 1.20 -1.58
C LEU A 92 -1.49 0.94 -1.34
N ILE A 93 -0.69 0.93 -2.40
CA ILE A 93 0.76 0.73 -2.28
C ILE A 93 1.37 1.86 -1.45
N ILE A 94 1.04 3.11 -1.78
CA ILE A 94 1.52 4.28 -1.03
C ILE A 94 1.10 4.17 0.44
N HIS A 95 -0.16 3.87 0.69
CA HIS A 95 -0.72 3.74 2.03
C HIS A 95 0.04 2.71 2.86
N GLY A 96 0.30 1.54 2.28
CA GLY A 96 1.06 0.48 2.95
C GLY A 96 2.49 0.90 3.27
N VAL A 97 3.17 1.54 2.33
CA VAL A 97 4.55 2.01 2.54
C VAL A 97 4.59 3.11 3.61
N LEU A 98 3.63 4.04 3.59
CA LEU A 98 3.55 5.10 4.60
C LEU A 98 3.37 4.53 6.01
N HIS A 99 2.54 3.49 6.17
CA HIS A 99 2.41 2.80 7.45
C HIS A 99 3.77 2.23 7.91
N LEU A 100 4.52 1.63 7.00
CA LEU A 100 5.82 1.03 7.32
C LEU A 100 6.82 2.07 7.82
N ILE A 101 6.76 3.30 7.32
CA ILE A 101 7.71 4.36 7.69
C ILE A 101 7.20 5.28 8.81
N GLY A 102 6.09 4.90 9.47
CA GLY A 102 5.67 5.53 10.72
C GLY A 102 4.43 6.39 10.65
N PHE A 103 3.82 6.58 9.49
CA PHE A 103 2.53 7.25 9.41
C PHE A 103 1.45 6.30 9.94
N ASN A 104 0.46 6.84 10.64
CA ASN A 104 -0.65 6.04 11.15
C ASN A 104 -1.97 6.78 10.94
N ASP A 105 -3.07 6.08 11.19
CA ASP A 105 -4.43 6.60 11.06
C ASP A 105 -5.25 6.39 12.34
N ASP A 106 -4.56 6.34 13.49
CA ASP A 106 -5.19 6.08 14.79
C ASP A 106 -6.03 7.23 15.29
N THR A 107 -5.71 8.45 14.88
CA THR A 107 -6.45 9.66 15.25
C THR A 107 -6.92 10.39 14.00
N LYS A 108 -7.88 11.32 14.17
CA LYS A 108 -8.35 12.18 13.08
C LYS A 108 -7.20 12.98 12.45
N ASP A 109 -6.34 13.55 13.29
CA ASP A 109 -5.22 14.36 12.82
C ASP A 109 -4.17 13.53 12.10
N ALA A 110 -3.82 12.37 12.65
CA ALA A 110 -2.88 11.44 12.02
C ALA A 110 -3.41 10.97 10.67
N LYS A 111 -4.70 10.65 10.59
CA LYS A 111 -5.36 10.24 9.36
C LYS A 111 -5.31 11.32 8.27
N LYS A 112 -5.54 12.58 8.65
CA LYS A 112 -5.44 13.72 7.73
C LYS A 112 -4.02 13.90 7.20
N ILE A 113 -3.03 13.81 8.07
CA ILE A 113 -1.62 13.94 7.69
C ILE A 113 -1.24 12.85 6.71
N MET A 114 -1.60 11.61 7.01
CA MET A 114 -1.32 10.46 6.14
C MET A 114 -2.01 10.60 4.78
N PHE A 115 -3.28 11.01 4.79
CA PHE A 115 -4.05 11.22 3.56
C PHE A 115 -3.42 12.32 2.71
N SER A 116 -3.04 13.44 3.30
CA SER A 116 -2.38 14.54 2.59
C SER A 116 -1.07 14.09 1.95
N LYS A 117 -0.28 13.31 2.67
CA LYS A 117 0.99 12.77 2.14
C LYS A 117 0.73 11.81 0.99
N GLN A 118 -0.25 10.95 1.13
CA GLN A 118 -0.67 10.01 0.09
C GLN A 118 -1.08 10.74 -1.21
N GLU A 119 -1.90 11.78 -1.09
CA GLU A 119 -2.35 12.54 -2.26
C GLU A 119 -1.23 13.36 -2.89
N GLU A 120 -0.29 13.86 -2.09
CA GLU A 120 0.90 14.53 -2.60
C GLU A 120 1.74 13.57 -3.45
N ILE A 121 1.98 12.36 -2.97
CA ILE A 121 2.74 11.35 -3.69
C ILE A 121 2.04 10.97 -4.99
N ILE A 122 0.73 10.70 -4.94
CA ILE A 122 -0.03 10.32 -6.14
C ILE A 122 0.00 11.42 -7.21
N SER A 123 -0.04 12.69 -6.80
CA SER A 123 0.01 13.81 -7.73
C SER A 123 1.38 14.00 -8.37
N ASN A 124 2.44 13.55 -7.71
CA ASN A 124 3.81 13.63 -8.23
C ASN A 124 4.21 12.41 -9.06
N PHE A 125 3.39 11.37 -9.04
CA PHE A 125 3.64 10.15 -9.81
C PHE A 125 3.00 10.26 -11.19
N SER A 126 3.81 10.17 -12.25
CA SER A 126 3.35 10.34 -13.63
C SER A 126 3.17 9.02 -14.38
N GLY A 127 3.47 7.89 -13.75
CA GLY A 127 3.34 6.58 -14.38
C GLY A 127 2.01 5.91 -14.12
N ASN A 128 1.83 4.75 -14.73
CA ASN A 128 0.72 3.84 -14.46
C ASN A 128 1.29 2.50 -14.04
N ILE A 129 0.76 1.91 -12.99
CA ILE A 129 1.23 0.61 -12.50
C ILE A 129 0.47 -0.56 -13.13
N CYS A 130 -0.70 -0.30 -13.72
CA CYS A 130 -1.45 -1.30 -14.46
C CYS A 130 -2.29 -0.64 -15.57
N CYS A 131 -2.86 -1.47 -16.45
CA CYS A 131 -3.61 -1.01 -17.62
C CYS A 131 -5.09 -0.70 -17.34
N GLU A 132 -5.54 -0.88 -16.12
CA GLU A 132 -6.98 -0.71 -15.79
C GLU A 132 -7.26 0.51 -14.93
#